data_9e6085aed553ad59fb6c9d3dda8f0c30
#
_entry.id   9e6085aed553ad59fb6c9d3dda8f0c30
#
_cell.length_a   1.000
_cell.length_b   1.000
_cell.length_c   1.000
_cell.angle_alpha   90.00
_cell.angle_beta   90.00
_cell.angle_gamma   90.00
#
_symmetry.space_group_name_H-M   'P 1'
#
loop_
_entity.id
_entity.type
_entity.pdbx_description
1 polymer ?
#
loop_
_entity_poly.entity_id
_entity_poly.type
_entity_poly.pdbx_seq_one_letter_code
_entity_poly.pdbx_strand_id
1 'polypeptide(L)' 'EGLDVWLGNDPAQKLNGVICTVDLDKCDAEFKLLVGCTEEDKAYLESFYNDYPNMGAKIIRRE' A
#
# COMPACT_ATOMS: atom_id res chain seq x y z
N GLU A 1 -9.13 -16.25 0.99
CA GLU A 1 -8.54 -14.94 0.91
C GLU A 1 -8.18 -14.44 2.27
N GLY A 2 -7.02 -13.99 2.42
CA GLY A 2 -6.55 -13.41 3.64
C GLY A 2 -6.45 -11.90 3.54
N LEU A 3 -6.13 -11.30 4.67
CA LEU A 3 -5.86 -9.88 4.74
C LEU A 3 -4.38 -9.67 4.43
N ASP A 4 -4.09 -8.86 3.42
CA ASP A 4 -2.71 -8.56 3.06
C ASP A 4 -2.14 -7.50 3.98
N VAL A 5 -0.92 -7.73 4.42
CA VAL A 5 -0.20 -6.80 5.30
C VAL A 5 1.17 -6.55 4.70
N TRP A 6 1.58 -5.30 4.65
CA TRP A 6 2.93 -4.92 4.25
C TRP A 6 3.70 -4.48 5.47
N LEU A 7 4.80 -5.15 5.76
CA LEU A 7 5.67 -4.79 6.88
C LEU A 7 6.77 -3.87 6.40
N GLY A 8 6.85 -2.70 6.99
CA GLY A 8 7.87 -1.71 6.66
C GLY A 8 9.09 -1.83 7.57
N ASN A 9 9.93 -0.81 7.49
CA ASN A 9 11.22 -0.81 8.17
C ASN A 9 11.20 -0.21 9.57
N ASP A 10 10.04 0.30 10.02
CA ASP A 10 9.93 0.86 11.34
C ASP A 10 9.83 -0.27 12.38
N PRO A 11 10.78 -0.38 13.32
CA PRO A 11 10.72 -1.45 14.31
C PRO A 11 9.53 -1.38 15.25
N ALA A 12 8.86 -0.25 15.34
CA ALA A 12 7.66 -0.13 16.18
C ALA A 12 6.50 -0.98 15.65
N GLN A 13 6.45 -1.21 14.34
CA GLN A 13 5.47 -2.09 13.69
C GLN A 13 4.01 -1.77 14.06
N LYS A 14 3.68 -0.49 14.05
CA LYS A 14 2.32 -0.04 14.30
C LYS A 14 1.57 0.10 12.99
N LEU A 15 0.27 -0.16 13.03
CA LEU A 15 -0.59 0.11 11.87
C LEU A 15 -0.57 1.60 11.60
N ASN A 16 -0.06 2.00 10.45
CA ASN A 16 0.07 3.41 10.13
C ASN A 16 -0.46 3.81 8.77
N GLY A 17 -1.21 2.94 8.14
CA GLY A 17 -1.88 3.29 6.90
C GLY A 17 -2.50 2.10 6.21
N VAL A 18 -3.17 2.41 5.12
CA VAL A 18 -3.77 1.42 4.23
C VAL A 18 -3.46 1.88 2.81
N ILE A 19 -3.00 0.97 1.98
CA ILE A 19 -2.85 1.25 0.56
C ILE A 19 -3.97 0.56 -0.20
N CYS A 20 -4.65 1.33 -1.04
CA CYS A 20 -5.70 0.83 -1.93
C CYS A 20 -5.14 0.79 -3.34
N THR A 21 -5.23 -0.34 -4.01
CA THR A 21 -4.74 -0.51 -5.36
C THR A 21 -5.87 -0.90 -6.30
N VAL A 22 -5.77 -0.45 -7.54
CA VAL A 22 -6.72 -0.78 -8.59
C VAL A 22 -5.94 -1.31 -9.78
N ASP A 23 -6.40 -2.43 -10.34
CA ASP A 23 -5.83 -3.01 -11.56
C ASP A 23 -6.95 -3.10 -12.58
N LEU A 24 -6.93 -2.21 -13.57
CA LEU A 24 -7.98 -2.15 -14.58
C LEU A 24 -7.93 -3.32 -15.55
N ASP A 25 -6.75 -3.88 -15.79
CA ASP A 25 -6.63 -5.03 -16.68
C ASP A 25 -7.32 -6.26 -16.10
N LYS A 26 -7.28 -6.42 -14.79
CA LYS A 26 -7.95 -7.51 -14.10
C LYS A 26 -9.33 -7.14 -13.59
N CYS A 27 -9.71 -5.86 -13.74
CA CYS A 27 -10.94 -5.32 -13.16
C CYS A 27 -11.01 -5.63 -11.67
N ASP A 28 -9.92 -5.39 -10.97
CA ASP A 28 -9.77 -5.80 -9.59
C ASP A 28 -9.31 -4.63 -8.73
N ALA A 29 -9.70 -4.65 -7.48
CA ALA A 29 -9.28 -3.65 -6.50
C ALA A 29 -8.99 -4.35 -5.19
N GLU A 30 -7.90 -3.96 -4.54
CA GLU A 30 -7.47 -4.58 -3.29
C GLU A 30 -7.02 -3.52 -2.32
N PHE A 31 -6.92 -3.89 -1.06
CA PHE A 31 -6.26 -3.04 -0.09
C PHE A 31 -5.33 -3.88 0.79
N LYS A 32 -4.29 -3.23 1.31
CA LYS A 32 -3.32 -3.86 2.19
C LYS A 32 -3.11 -2.95 3.40
N LEU A 33 -2.97 -3.56 4.55
CA LEU A 33 -2.62 -2.82 5.76
C LEU A 33 -1.13 -2.51 5.75
N LEU A 34 -0.77 -1.30 6.15
CA LEU A 34 0.63 -0.88 6.25
C LEU A 34 1.02 -0.86 7.72
N VAL A 35 1.94 -1.73 8.08
CA VAL A 35 2.41 -1.87 9.46
C VAL A 35 3.87 -1.51 9.50
N GLY A 36 4.22 -0.53 10.33
CA GLY A 36 5.60 -0.10 10.47
C GLY A 36 6.18 0.53 9.22
N CYS A 37 5.36 1.16 8.38
CA CYS A 37 5.84 1.78 7.15
C CYS A 37 6.25 3.22 7.40
N THR A 38 7.49 3.55 7.03
CA THR A 38 7.97 4.92 7.05
C THR A 38 7.39 5.69 5.87
N GLU A 39 7.59 7.01 5.86
CA GLU A 39 7.15 7.81 4.71
C GLU A 39 7.89 7.38 3.43
N GLU A 40 9.15 6.97 3.56
CA GLU A 40 9.89 6.43 2.42
C GLU A 40 9.27 5.14 1.90
N ASP A 41 8.87 4.25 2.81
CA ASP A 41 8.21 3.01 2.43
C ASP A 41 6.91 3.28 1.68
N LYS A 42 6.14 4.24 2.19
CA LYS A 42 4.86 4.61 1.57
C LYS A 42 5.06 5.21 0.19
N ALA A 43 6.05 6.10 0.05
CA ALA A 43 6.35 6.71 -1.24
C ALA A 43 6.78 5.66 -2.25
N TYR A 44 7.59 4.71 -1.83
CA TYR A 44 8.02 3.61 -2.68
C TYR A 44 6.84 2.79 -3.18
N LEU A 45 5.92 2.44 -2.28
CA LEU A 45 4.77 1.63 -2.65
C LEU A 45 3.85 2.37 -3.62
N GLU A 46 3.59 3.64 -3.36
CA GLU A 46 2.77 4.44 -4.27
C GLU A 46 3.39 4.50 -5.65
N SER A 47 4.68 4.80 -5.74
CA SER A 47 5.39 4.84 -7.02
C SER A 47 5.35 3.51 -7.73
N PHE A 48 5.58 2.44 -6.97
CA PHE A 48 5.63 1.10 -7.55
C PHE A 48 4.33 0.77 -8.28
N TYR A 49 3.20 0.97 -7.63
CA TYR A 49 1.92 0.64 -8.24
C TYR A 49 1.51 1.63 -9.32
N ASN A 50 1.81 2.91 -9.13
CA ASN A 50 1.39 3.93 -10.11
C ASN A 50 2.25 3.94 -11.37
N ASP A 51 3.40 3.27 -11.35
CA ASP A 51 4.25 3.17 -12.53
C ASP A 51 3.76 2.15 -13.55
N TYR A 52 2.84 1.27 -13.15
CA TYR A 52 2.30 0.28 -14.08
C TYR A 52 1.13 0.85 -14.86
N PRO A 53 1.04 0.55 -16.18
CA PRO A 53 -0.13 0.96 -16.95
C PRO A 53 -1.40 0.34 -16.38
N ASN A 54 -2.47 1.11 -16.36
CA ASN A 54 -3.78 0.65 -15.91
C ASN A 54 -3.83 0.22 -14.45
N MET A 55 -2.85 0.62 -13.67
CA MET A 55 -2.86 0.42 -12.23
C MET A 55 -2.77 1.75 -11.52
N GLY A 56 -3.38 1.83 -10.35
CA GLY A 56 -3.30 3.01 -9.51
C GLY A 56 -3.28 2.62 -8.05
N ALA A 57 -2.74 3.49 -7.24
CA ALA A 57 -2.67 3.26 -5.81
C ALA A 57 -2.81 4.56 -5.05
N LYS A 58 -3.45 4.48 -3.91
CA LYS A 58 -3.55 5.60 -2.99
C LYS A 58 -3.34 5.10 -1.57
N ILE A 59 -2.58 5.86 -0.80
CA ILE A 59 -2.32 5.53 0.59
C ILE A 59 -3.14 6.45 1.48
N ILE A 60 -3.86 5.83 2.41
CA ILE A 60 -4.57 6.55 3.45
C ILE A 60 -3.73 6.41 4.71
N ARG A 61 -3.26 7.53 5.23
CA ARG A 61 -2.36 7.53 6.38
C ARG A 61 -3.15 7.61 7.66
N ARG A 62 -2.68 6.83 8.64
CA ARG A 62 -3.21 6.94 9.99
C ARG A 62 -2.34 7.93 10.75
N GLU A 63 -2.99 8.88 11.37
CA GLU A 63 -2.29 9.87 12.20
C GLU A 63 -2.27 9.47 13.66
#